data_2f7cc5e1f9aef4527eccc673d85a3f03
#
_entry.id   2f7cc5e1f9aef4527eccc673d85a3f03
#
_cell.length_a   1.000
_cell.length_b   1.000
_cell.length_c   1.000
_cell.angle_alpha   90.00
_cell.angle_beta   90.00
_cell.angle_gamma   90.00
#
_symmetry.space_group_name_H-M   'P 1'
#
loop_
_entity.id
_entity.type
_entity.pdbx_description
1 polymer ?
#
loop_
_entity_poly.entity_id
_entity_poly.type
_entity_poly.pdbx_seq_one_letter_code
_entity_poly.pdbx_strand_id
1 'polypeptide(L)'
;YLAFASDRALGIFTTQDTGEEDPIYGGMGTEWLAQWDQAATRGEVITFLDNARQYLHWYPTQTAIDLGFDQTMPVVDGSTSTYPYTTTLYGALFYNYEQHPQFPDSHSKSHESYERLISGEVDALFAATLPSEDLKAQAEAAGVELTCIPIAYDAMVFFTNAQNPIEGLTRQQIQDIYVWGKYDNWSQVGGPDAGLLPYRRNADSGSHALMEQYFLEGGKLSLSP
;
A
#
# COMPACT_ATOMS: atom_id res chain seq x y z
N TYR A 1 26.61 17.06 10.15
CA TYR A 1 26.38 15.59 10.20
C TYR A 1 25.41 15.06 9.13
N LEU A 2 24.81 15.93 8.35
CA LEU A 2 24.01 15.55 7.17
C LEU A 2 24.87 15.15 5.96
N ALA A 3 26.17 15.26 6.11
CA ALA A 3 27.09 15.28 4.99
C ALA A 3 27.51 13.88 4.49
N PHE A 4 27.94 12.98 5.33
CA PHE A 4 28.78 11.86 4.89
C PHE A 4 28.11 10.75 4.06
N ALA A 5 26.83 10.45 4.27
CA ALA A 5 26.15 9.44 3.46
C ALA A 5 25.56 10.02 2.16
N SER A 6 25.19 11.30 2.17
CA SER A 6 24.64 12.01 1.03
C SER A 6 25.70 12.54 0.06
N ASP A 7 26.89 12.80 0.53
CA ASP A 7 27.97 13.38 -0.28
C ASP A 7 28.40 12.48 -1.45
N ARG A 8 28.38 11.16 -1.23
CA ARG A 8 28.63 10.16 -2.30
C ARG A 8 27.62 10.26 -3.44
N ALA A 9 26.37 10.43 -3.08
CA ALA A 9 25.27 10.48 -4.05
C ALA A 9 25.20 11.85 -4.74
N LEU A 10 25.66 12.91 -4.06
CA LEU A 10 25.62 14.27 -4.59
C LEU A 10 26.76 14.59 -5.56
N GLY A 11 27.78 13.74 -5.64
CA GLY A 11 28.92 13.94 -6.57
C GLY A 11 29.79 15.17 -6.26
N ILE A 12 29.80 15.60 -4.99
CA ILE A 12 30.52 16.81 -4.55
C ILE A 12 32.03 16.56 -4.45
N PHE A 13 32.42 15.32 -4.29
CA PHE A 13 33.82 14.94 -4.07
C PHE A 13 34.34 14.13 -5.23
N THR A 14 35.62 14.38 -5.59
CA THR A 14 36.36 13.49 -6.45
C THR A 14 36.97 12.36 -5.61
N THR A 15 36.97 11.15 -6.14
CA THR A 15 37.59 10.00 -5.50
C THR A 15 39.03 9.90 -5.92
N GLN A 16 39.96 9.73 -4.98
CA GLN A 16 41.31 9.32 -5.23
C GLN A 16 41.52 7.93 -4.61
N ASP A 17 41.90 6.97 -5.42
CA ASP A 17 42.29 5.64 -4.93
C ASP A 17 43.65 5.75 -4.22
N THR A 18 43.64 5.57 -2.90
CA THR A 18 44.85 5.65 -2.08
C THR A 18 45.57 4.30 -1.98
N GLY A 19 44.94 3.21 -2.45
CA GLY A 19 45.49 1.84 -2.34
C GLY A 19 45.58 1.31 -0.90
N GLU A 20 45.06 2.04 0.09
CA GLU A 20 44.97 1.61 1.50
C GLU A 20 43.60 1.05 1.82
N GLU A 21 43.55 0.09 2.73
CA GLU A 21 42.29 -0.52 3.18
C GLU A 21 41.57 0.42 4.15
N ASP A 22 40.30 0.72 3.90
CA ASP A 22 39.48 1.56 4.77
C ASP A 22 39.22 0.82 6.11
N PRO A 23 39.75 1.35 7.24
CA PRO A 23 39.63 0.68 8.53
C PRO A 23 38.19 0.61 9.08
N ILE A 24 37.25 1.35 8.49
CA ILE A 24 35.85 1.41 8.95
C ILE A 24 34.95 0.53 8.11
N TYR A 25 35.20 0.42 6.79
CA TYR A 25 34.31 -0.25 5.86
C TYR A 25 34.90 -1.44 5.11
N GLY A 26 36.16 -1.80 5.38
CA GLY A 26 36.78 -3.03 4.90
C GLY A 26 36.91 -3.12 3.37
N GLY A 27 37.19 -2.02 2.69
CA GLY A 27 37.44 -1.97 1.25
C GLY A 27 38.73 -1.22 0.93
N MET A 28 39.20 -1.25 -0.33
CA MET A 28 40.30 -0.39 -0.76
C MET A 28 39.92 1.07 -0.55
N GLY A 29 40.71 1.80 0.24
CA GLY A 29 40.45 3.15 0.69
C GLY A 29 40.32 4.13 -0.47
N THR A 30 39.15 4.71 -0.59
CA THR A 30 38.90 5.82 -1.50
C THR A 30 38.82 7.07 -0.65
N GLU A 31 39.83 7.92 -0.67
CA GLU A 31 39.74 9.24 -0.05
C GLU A 31 38.82 10.16 -0.87
N TRP A 32 37.85 10.73 -0.19
CA TRP A 32 36.97 11.74 -0.74
C TRP A 32 37.57 13.13 -0.46
N LEU A 33 38.24 13.70 -1.45
CA LEU A 33 38.83 15.03 -1.33
C LEU A 33 37.83 16.10 -1.76
N ALA A 34 37.41 16.92 -0.82
CA ALA A 34 36.69 18.14 -1.14
C ALA A 34 37.70 19.18 -1.69
N GLN A 35 37.43 19.66 -2.88
CA GLN A 35 38.24 20.72 -3.50
C GLN A 35 37.72 22.09 -3.02
N TRP A 36 38.02 22.42 -1.76
CA TRP A 36 37.48 23.63 -1.09
C TRP A 36 38.00 24.95 -1.71
N ASP A 37 39.10 24.90 -2.43
CA ASP A 37 39.83 26.08 -2.99
C ASP A 37 39.49 26.31 -4.46
N GLN A 38 38.70 25.46 -5.11
CA GLN A 38 38.33 25.63 -6.51
C GLN A 38 36.92 26.17 -6.62
N ALA A 39 36.76 27.17 -7.48
CA ALA A 39 35.44 27.66 -7.83
C ALA A 39 34.69 26.60 -8.64
N ALA A 40 33.50 26.18 -8.16
CA ALA A 40 32.66 25.26 -8.90
C ALA A 40 32.20 25.88 -10.21
N THR A 41 32.23 25.09 -11.27
CA THR A 41 31.65 25.49 -12.55
C THR A 41 30.12 25.53 -12.45
N ARG A 42 29.47 26.26 -13.37
CA ARG A 42 27.99 26.29 -13.44
C ARG A 42 27.40 24.88 -13.63
N GLY A 43 28.09 24.02 -14.40
CA GLY A 43 27.66 22.63 -14.61
C GLY A 43 27.70 21.82 -13.33
N GLU A 44 28.78 21.93 -12.55
CA GLU A 44 28.92 21.24 -11.25
C GLU A 44 27.86 21.70 -10.24
N VAL A 45 27.60 23.02 -10.16
CA VAL A 45 26.55 23.56 -9.28
C VAL A 45 25.18 23.04 -9.70
N ILE A 46 24.87 23.01 -11.00
CA ILE A 46 23.59 22.48 -11.50
C ILE A 46 23.48 21.00 -11.17
N THR A 47 24.52 20.20 -11.43
CA THR A 47 24.53 18.76 -11.11
C THR A 47 24.37 18.54 -9.61
N PHE A 48 25.04 19.32 -8.78
CA PHE A 48 24.91 19.26 -7.34
C PHE A 48 23.47 19.57 -6.87
N LEU A 49 22.89 20.66 -7.38
CA LEU A 49 21.53 21.05 -7.01
C LEU A 49 20.49 20.05 -7.48
N ASP A 50 20.67 19.48 -8.65
CA ASP A 50 19.78 18.43 -9.17
C ASP A 50 19.88 17.14 -8.33
N ASN A 51 21.10 16.71 -8.02
CA ASN A 51 21.33 15.58 -7.13
C ASN A 51 20.79 15.87 -5.71
N ALA A 52 21.04 17.04 -5.14
CA ALA A 52 20.54 17.44 -3.82
C ALA A 52 19.03 17.44 -3.74
N ARG A 53 18.36 17.87 -4.80
CA ARG A 53 16.91 17.89 -4.92
C ARG A 53 16.31 16.49 -4.67
N GLN A 54 16.97 15.42 -5.14
CA GLN A 54 16.51 14.04 -4.96
C GLN A 54 16.47 13.58 -3.49
N TYR A 55 17.22 14.25 -2.61
CA TYR A 55 17.35 13.85 -1.19
C TYR A 55 16.66 14.80 -0.22
N LEU A 56 16.27 15.97 -0.66
CA LEU A 56 15.78 17.01 0.25
C LEU A 56 14.26 17.20 0.20
N HIS A 57 13.61 16.94 -0.92
CA HIS A 57 12.17 17.15 -1.10
C HIS A 57 11.61 16.14 -2.10
N TRP A 58 10.30 15.89 -1.99
CA TRP A 58 9.58 15.25 -3.07
C TRP A 58 9.56 16.17 -4.31
N TYR A 59 9.55 15.59 -5.50
CA TYR A 59 9.33 16.33 -6.74
C TYR A 59 8.72 15.42 -7.81
N PRO A 60 7.94 15.98 -8.75
CA PRO A 60 7.23 15.20 -9.74
C PRO A 60 8.18 14.52 -10.73
N THR A 61 7.84 13.30 -11.13
CA THR A 61 8.43 12.65 -12.31
C THR A 61 7.90 13.29 -13.57
N GLN A 62 8.53 13.01 -14.73
CA GLN A 62 7.99 13.46 -16.01
C GLN A 62 6.55 12.95 -16.23
N THR A 63 6.25 11.73 -15.79
CA THR A 63 4.89 11.15 -15.84
C THR A 63 3.88 11.99 -15.07
N ALA A 64 4.22 12.46 -13.87
CA ALA A 64 3.34 13.32 -13.10
C ALA A 64 3.08 14.65 -13.81
N ILE A 65 4.12 15.24 -14.41
CA ILE A 65 4.02 16.48 -15.19
C ILE A 65 3.11 16.28 -16.40
N ASP A 66 3.33 15.21 -17.16
CA ASP A 66 2.57 14.92 -18.38
C ASP A 66 1.08 14.64 -18.07
N LEU A 67 0.78 14.13 -16.89
CA LEU A 67 -0.58 13.88 -16.39
C LEU A 67 -1.20 15.06 -15.65
N GLY A 68 -0.45 16.13 -15.40
CA GLY A 68 -0.92 17.34 -14.70
C GLY A 68 -1.02 17.19 -13.18
N PHE A 69 -0.29 16.21 -12.60
CA PHE A 69 -0.23 15.99 -11.15
C PHE A 69 0.97 16.68 -10.47
N ASP A 70 1.73 17.48 -11.20
CA ASP A 70 2.91 18.19 -10.68
C ASP A 70 2.56 19.34 -9.71
N GLN A 71 1.35 19.87 -9.78
CA GLN A 71 0.88 20.97 -8.93
C GLN A 71 -0.14 20.53 -7.89
N THR A 72 -0.99 19.58 -8.22
CA THR A 72 -2.06 19.10 -7.36
C THR A 72 -2.24 17.59 -7.55
N MET A 73 -2.17 16.85 -6.48
CA MET A 73 -2.48 15.42 -6.46
C MET A 73 -3.83 15.22 -5.77
N PRO A 74 -4.74 14.39 -6.31
CA PRO A 74 -5.96 14.04 -5.61
C PRO A 74 -5.64 13.37 -4.26
N VAL A 75 -6.41 13.68 -3.25
CA VAL A 75 -6.33 13.03 -1.95
C VAL A 75 -6.89 11.61 -2.08
N VAL A 76 -6.07 10.62 -1.79
CA VAL A 76 -6.38 9.20 -2.02
C VAL A 76 -6.50 8.46 -0.70
N ASP A 77 -7.51 7.61 -0.60
CA ASP A 77 -7.72 6.68 0.53
C ASP A 77 -8.15 5.30 0.00
N GLY A 78 -8.60 4.39 0.86
CA GLY A 78 -9.10 3.10 0.42
C GLY A 78 -9.15 2.01 1.48
N SER A 79 -9.26 0.79 1.01
CA SER A 79 -9.16 -0.40 1.85
C SER A 79 -7.75 -0.58 2.38
N THR A 80 -7.58 -1.12 3.57
CA THR A 80 -6.24 -1.40 4.13
C THR A 80 -5.39 -2.29 3.21
N SER A 81 -6.01 -3.27 2.54
CA SER A 81 -5.32 -4.18 1.61
C SER A 81 -4.86 -3.51 0.32
N THR A 82 -5.44 -2.37 -0.05
CA THR A 82 -5.10 -1.64 -1.28
C THR A 82 -4.06 -0.53 -1.08
N TYR A 83 -3.59 -0.32 0.15
CA TYR A 83 -2.55 0.66 0.42
C TYR A 83 -1.28 0.53 -0.46
N PRO A 84 -0.81 -0.69 -0.81
CA PRO A 84 0.29 -0.85 -1.75
C PRO A 84 0.06 -0.23 -3.14
N TYR A 85 -1.18 -0.13 -3.61
CA TYR A 85 -1.49 0.57 -4.86
C TYR A 85 -1.22 2.07 -4.76
N THR A 86 -1.62 2.70 -3.64
CA THR A 86 -1.32 4.10 -3.38
C THR A 86 0.18 4.35 -3.29
N THR A 87 0.92 3.50 -2.56
CA THR A 87 2.39 3.55 -2.51
C THR A 87 3.01 3.47 -3.90
N THR A 88 2.54 2.53 -4.72
CA THR A 88 3.04 2.35 -6.09
C THR A 88 2.70 3.55 -6.98
N LEU A 89 1.49 4.10 -6.86
CA LEU A 89 1.06 5.28 -7.60
C LEU A 89 1.95 6.49 -7.26
N TYR A 90 2.12 6.77 -5.98
CA TYR A 90 2.97 7.89 -5.55
C TYR A 90 4.43 7.67 -5.95
N GLY A 91 4.96 6.45 -5.84
CA GLY A 91 6.31 6.11 -6.27
C GLY A 91 6.53 6.23 -7.80
N ALA A 92 5.47 6.05 -8.60
CA ALA A 92 5.54 6.27 -10.04
C ALA A 92 5.45 7.76 -10.43
N LEU A 93 4.79 8.56 -9.60
CA LEU A 93 4.54 9.98 -9.89
C LEU A 93 5.56 10.91 -9.23
N PHE A 94 6.14 10.53 -8.10
CA PHE A 94 6.99 11.44 -7.32
C PHE A 94 8.25 10.73 -6.84
N TYR A 95 9.39 11.41 -6.99
CA TYR A 95 10.59 11.05 -6.26
C TYR A 95 10.44 11.46 -4.79
N ASN A 96 10.96 10.67 -3.87
CA ASN A 96 10.79 10.87 -2.42
C ASN A 96 9.33 11.07 -2.00
N TYR A 97 8.44 10.31 -2.60
CA TYR A 97 6.98 10.41 -2.43
C TYR A 97 6.52 10.33 -0.97
N GLU A 98 7.29 9.66 -0.11
CA GLU A 98 7.01 9.57 1.34
C GLU A 98 7.01 10.94 2.04
N GLN A 99 7.65 11.94 1.43
CA GLN A 99 7.67 13.33 1.90
C GLN A 99 6.57 14.19 1.25
N HIS A 100 5.78 13.62 0.35
CA HIS A 100 4.71 14.35 -0.30
C HIS A 100 3.59 14.65 0.71
N PRO A 101 3.12 15.91 0.84
CA PRO A 101 2.19 16.32 1.91
C PRO A 101 0.83 15.64 1.84
N GLN A 102 0.45 15.11 0.68
CA GLN A 102 -0.80 14.38 0.47
C GLN A 102 -0.62 12.86 0.47
N PHE A 103 0.62 12.37 0.64
CA PHE A 103 0.86 10.93 0.76
C PHE A 103 0.28 10.42 2.08
N PRO A 104 -0.67 9.48 2.08
CA PRO A 104 -1.30 9.02 3.31
C PRO A 104 -0.39 8.04 4.05
N ASP A 105 -0.34 8.11 5.36
CA ASP A 105 0.38 7.16 6.22
C ASP A 105 -0.26 5.76 6.19
N SER A 106 -1.57 5.70 5.95
CA SER A 106 -2.35 4.47 5.88
C SER A 106 -3.71 4.74 5.23
N HIS A 107 -4.42 3.68 4.85
CA HIS A 107 -5.82 3.76 4.45
C HIS A 107 -6.76 3.61 5.66
N SER A 108 -7.88 4.33 5.66
CA SER A 108 -8.86 4.37 6.75
C SER A 108 -9.72 3.11 6.86
N LYS A 109 -9.67 2.20 5.94
CA LYS A 109 -10.48 0.98 5.72
C LYS A 109 -11.64 1.21 4.75
N SER A 110 -12.22 0.07 4.26
CA SER A 110 -13.18 0.12 3.17
C SER A 110 -14.42 0.98 3.46
N HIS A 111 -15.05 0.82 4.60
CA HIS A 111 -16.29 1.54 4.91
C HIS A 111 -16.00 3.04 5.14
N GLU A 112 -15.09 3.35 6.03
CA GLU A 112 -14.69 4.71 6.40
C GLU A 112 -14.17 5.51 5.19
N SER A 113 -13.41 4.87 4.29
CA SER A 113 -12.92 5.55 3.09
C SER A 113 -14.05 6.00 2.15
N TYR A 114 -15.11 5.20 2.01
CA TYR A 114 -16.28 5.62 1.27
C TYR A 114 -17.03 6.79 1.93
N GLU A 115 -17.16 6.79 3.25
CA GLU A 115 -17.77 7.91 3.98
C GLU A 115 -16.98 9.20 3.76
N ARG A 116 -15.65 9.13 3.79
CA ARG A 116 -14.76 10.26 3.50
C ARG A 116 -14.85 10.74 2.05
N LEU A 117 -15.05 9.82 1.08
CA LEU A 117 -15.29 10.20 -0.31
C LEU A 117 -16.63 10.91 -0.46
N ILE A 118 -17.68 10.40 0.17
CA ILE A 118 -19.03 10.99 0.14
C ILE A 118 -19.05 12.37 0.81
N SER A 119 -18.27 12.56 1.88
CA SER A 119 -18.13 13.87 2.55
C SER A 119 -17.24 14.86 1.79
N GLY A 120 -16.50 14.42 0.78
CA GLY A 120 -15.56 15.25 0.02
C GLY A 120 -14.22 15.49 0.73
N GLU A 121 -13.90 14.68 1.73
CA GLU A 121 -12.58 14.72 2.39
C GLU A 121 -11.48 14.09 1.54
N VAL A 122 -11.84 13.18 0.65
CA VAL A 122 -10.94 12.52 -0.29
C VAL A 122 -11.54 12.54 -1.69
N ASP A 123 -10.69 12.52 -2.71
CA ASP A 123 -11.08 12.66 -4.11
C ASP A 123 -11.20 11.31 -4.82
N ALA A 124 -10.46 10.31 -4.38
CA ALA A 124 -10.41 8.99 -5.01
C ALA A 124 -10.12 7.87 -4.01
N LEU A 125 -10.60 6.66 -4.31
CA LEU A 125 -10.38 5.48 -3.50
C LEU A 125 -9.76 4.33 -4.30
N PHE A 126 -8.82 3.64 -3.68
CA PHE A 126 -8.51 2.25 -4.05
C PHE A 126 -9.28 1.32 -3.11
N ALA A 127 -10.43 0.83 -3.55
CA ALA A 127 -11.30 -0.02 -2.75
C ALA A 127 -11.23 -1.49 -3.19
N ALA A 128 -11.13 -2.41 -2.24
CA ALA A 128 -11.16 -3.85 -2.50
C ALA A 128 -12.60 -4.37 -2.71
N THR A 129 -13.61 -3.59 -2.30
CA THR A 129 -15.04 -3.94 -2.42
C THR A 129 -15.83 -2.81 -3.03
N LEU A 130 -16.91 -3.13 -3.68
CA LEU A 130 -17.93 -2.15 -4.06
C LEU A 130 -18.59 -1.54 -2.81
N PRO A 131 -19.15 -0.33 -2.91
CA PRO A 131 -19.88 0.28 -1.81
C PRO A 131 -21.09 -0.58 -1.41
N SER A 132 -21.30 -0.73 -0.12
CA SER A 132 -22.48 -1.40 0.44
C SER A 132 -23.76 -0.62 0.17
N GLU A 133 -24.93 -1.23 0.36
CA GLU A 133 -26.20 -0.56 0.08
C GLU A 133 -26.46 0.67 0.96
N ASP A 134 -25.97 0.66 2.21
CA ASP A 134 -26.04 1.81 3.10
C ASP A 134 -25.16 2.97 2.62
N LEU A 135 -23.95 2.68 2.11
CA LEU A 135 -23.06 3.70 1.52
C LEU A 135 -23.63 4.28 0.22
N LYS A 136 -24.27 3.44 -0.61
CA LYS A 136 -24.97 3.93 -1.81
C LYS A 136 -26.12 4.88 -1.43
N ALA A 137 -26.91 4.51 -0.41
CA ALA A 137 -27.98 5.37 0.09
C ALA A 137 -27.46 6.69 0.69
N GLN A 138 -26.32 6.66 1.38
CA GLN A 138 -25.66 7.87 1.88
C GLN A 138 -25.18 8.76 0.73
N ALA A 139 -24.56 8.19 -0.30
CA ALA A 139 -24.09 8.93 -1.48
C ALA A 139 -25.29 9.59 -2.21
N GLU A 140 -26.37 8.85 -2.41
CA GLU A 140 -27.60 9.39 -3.01
C GLU A 140 -28.19 10.54 -2.18
N ALA A 141 -28.28 10.38 -0.86
CA ALA A 141 -28.76 11.42 0.04
C ALA A 141 -27.86 12.67 0.04
N ALA A 142 -26.57 12.51 -0.16
CA ALA A 142 -25.58 13.60 -0.29
C ALA A 142 -25.53 14.19 -1.71
N GLY A 143 -26.22 13.60 -2.69
CA GLY A 143 -26.13 14.02 -4.10
C GLY A 143 -24.81 13.69 -4.76
N VAL A 144 -24.06 12.70 -4.26
CA VAL A 144 -22.76 12.26 -4.76
C VAL A 144 -22.95 11.03 -5.65
N GLU A 145 -22.48 11.10 -6.88
CA GLU A 145 -22.44 9.96 -7.80
C GLU A 145 -21.11 9.19 -7.63
N LEU A 146 -21.20 7.92 -7.21
CA LEU A 146 -20.04 7.05 -7.05
C LEU A 146 -19.74 6.32 -8.37
N THR A 147 -18.65 6.67 -9.02
CA THR A 147 -18.15 5.96 -10.21
C THR A 147 -17.13 4.90 -9.81
N CYS A 148 -17.43 3.64 -10.06
CA CYS A 148 -16.55 2.51 -9.76
C CYS A 148 -15.90 1.96 -11.03
N ILE A 149 -14.58 2.01 -11.12
CA ILE A 149 -13.80 1.53 -12.26
C ILE A 149 -12.96 0.33 -11.82
N PRO A 150 -13.17 -0.88 -12.37
CA PRO A 150 -12.33 -2.02 -12.05
C PRO A 150 -10.92 -1.84 -12.64
N ILE A 151 -9.89 -1.94 -11.80
CA ILE A 151 -8.48 -1.72 -12.19
C ILE A 151 -7.63 -2.99 -12.05
N ALA A 152 -8.05 -3.94 -11.22
CA ALA A 152 -7.31 -5.17 -10.97
C ALA A 152 -8.25 -6.27 -10.46
N TYR A 153 -7.76 -7.52 -10.50
CA TYR A 153 -8.38 -8.64 -9.82
C TYR A 153 -7.76 -8.80 -8.43
N ASP A 154 -8.61 -9.05 -7.44
CA ASP A 154 -8.19 -9.46 -6.10
C ASP A 154 -8.54 -10.93 -5.87
N ALA A 155 -7.84 -11.59 -4.97
CA ALA A 155 -8.07 -12.98 -4.61
C ALA A 155 -8.29 -13.12 -3.10
N MET A 156 -9.47 -13.60 -2.71
CA MET A 156 -9.71 -14.02 -1.35
C MET A 156 -9.22 -15.46 -1.16
N VAL A 157 -8.31 -15.65 -0.20
CA VAL A 157 -7.76 -16.96 0.12
C VAL A 157 -8.10 -17.36 1.55
N PHE A 158 -8.32 -18.67 1.73
CA PHE A 158 -8.44 -19.28 3.04
C PHE A 158 -7.15 -20.03 3.35
N PHE A 159 -6.72 -19.98 4.57
CA PHE A 159 -5.54 -20.72 5.01
C PHE A 159 -5.82 -21.44 6.33
N THR A 160 -5.18 -22.57 6.49
CA THR A 160 -5.23 -23.39 7.70
C THR A 160 -3.82 -23.63 8.22
N ASN A 161 -3.71 -24.37 9.32
CA ASN A 161 -2.40 -24.84 9.79
C ASN A 161 -1.73 -25.69 8.71
N ALA A 162 -0.42 -25.51 8.51
CA ALA A 162 0.36 -26.23 7.50
C ALA A 162 0.34 -27.77 7.65
N GLN A 163 -0.01 -28.28 8.84
CA GLN A 163 -0.16 -29.70 9.10
C GLN A 163 -1.55 -30.24 8.71
N ASN A 164 -2.50 -29.39 8.37
CA ASN A 164 -3.81 -29.82 7.90
C ASN A 164 -3.71 -30.20 6.42
N PRO A 165 -3.92 -31.48 6.06
CA PRO A 165 -3.73 -31.96 4.69
C PRO A 165 -4.87 -31.57 3.72
N ILE A 166 -5.89 -30.83 4.19
CA ILE A 166 -7.02 -30.47 3.34
C ILE A 166 -6.57 -29.49 2.26
N GLU A 167 -6.85 -29.79 1.01
CA GLU A 167 -6.44 -28.96 -0.13
C GLU A 167 -7.44 -27.86 -0.46
N GLY A 168 -8.69 -27.97 -0.01
CA GLY A 168 -9.71 -26.97 -0.25
C GLY A 168 -11.07 -27.32 0.36
N LEU A 169 -11.93 -26.32 0.41
CA LEU A 169 -13.32 -26.43 0.81
C LEU A 169 -14.22 -25.98 -0.34
N THR A 170 -15.35 -26.63 -0.51
CA THR A 170 -16.37 -26.14 -1.43
C THR A 170 -17.04 -24.88 -0.87
N ARG A 171 -17.64 -24.08 -1.74
CA ARG A 171 -18.41 -22.91 -1.33
C ARG A 171 -19.49 -23.25 -0.31
N GLN A 172 -20.20 -24.36 -0.51
CA GLN A 172 -21.22 -24.85 0.42
C GLN A 172 -20.64 -25.19 1.78
N GLN A 173 -19.49 -25.84 1.84
CA GLN A 173 -18.79 -26.13 3.11
C GLN A 173 -18.37 -24.84 3.82
N ILE A 174 -17.91 -23.83 3.10
CA ILE A 174 -17.59 -22.52 3.66
C ILE A 174 -18.85 -21.86 4.27
N GLN A 175 -19.98 -21.88 3.56
CA GLN A 175 -21.26 -21.40 4.06
C GLN A 175 -21.71 -22.18 5.31
N ASP A 176 -21.64 -23.52 5.26
CA ASP A 176 -22.02 -24.39 6.36
C ASP A 176 -21.18 -24.14 7.63
N ILE A 177 -19.89 -23.81 7.46
CA ILE A 177 -18.99 -23.46 8.57
C ILE A 177 -19.32 -22.06 9.12
N TYR A 178 -19.32 -21.05 8.26
CA TYR A 178 -19.32 -19.64 8.70
C TYR A 178 -20.70 -19.06 8.97
N VAL A 179 -21.75 -19.53 8.27
CA VAL A 179 -23.13 -19.06 8.45
C VAL A 179 -23.90 -19.94 9.43
N TRP A 180 -23.78 -21.26 9.27
CA TRP A 180 -24.63 -22.21 9.99
C TRP A 180 -23.95 -22.87 11.18
N GLY A 181 -22.61 -22.76 11.31
CA GLY A 181 -21.84 -23.43 12.36
C GLY A 181 -22.01 -24.95 12.36
N LYS A 182 -22.22 -25.52 11.17
CA LYS A 182 -22.64 -26.92 11.01
C LYS A 182 -21.51 -27.92 11.31
N TYR A 183 -20.27 -27.50 11.11
CA TYR A 183 -19.09 -28.33 11.27
C TYR A 183 -18.19 -27.77 12.36
N ASP A 184 -17.78 -28.62 13.28
CA ASP A 184 -16.88 -28.35 14.40
C ASP A 184 -15.61 -29.22 14.39
N ASN A 185 -15.52 -30.15 13.42
CA ASN A 185 -14.38 -31.04 13.25
C ASN A 185 -14.00 -31.15 11.76
N TRP A 186 -12.72 -31.09 11.46
CA TRP A 186 -12.19 -31.17 10.11
C TRP A 186 -12.55 -32.48 9.40
N SER A 187 -12.73 -33.59 10.12
CA SER A 187 -13.14 -34.87 9.53
C SER A 187 -14.50 -34.81 8.83
N GLN A 188 -15.36 -33.88 9.20
CA GLN A 188 -16.68 -33.71 8.59
C GLN A 188 -16.61 -33.07 7.20
N VAL A 189 -15.47 -32.50 6.86
CA VAL A 189 -15.22 -31.84 5.56
C VAL A 189 -14.05 -32.47 4.79
N GLY A 190 -13.63 -33.70 5.21
CA GLY A 190 -12.60 -34.46 4.51
C GLY A 190 -11.17 -34.26 5.06
N GLY A 191 -11.03 -33.59 6.19
CA GLY A 191 -9.77 -33.37 6.89
C GLY A 191 -9.49 -34.39 7.98
N PRO A 192 -8.48 -34.16 8.82
CA PRO A 192 -8.14 -35.03 9.95
C PRO A 192 -9.20 -34.96 11.06
N ASP A 193 -9.18 -35.92 11.98
CA ASP A 193 -9.96 -35.85 13.22
C ASP A 193 -9.36 -34.82 14.17
N ALA A 194 -9.73 -33.58 13.99
CA ALA A 194 -9.27 -32.42 14.76
C ALA A 194 -10.36 -31.35 14.79
N GLY A 195 -10.41 -30.55 15.85
CA GLY A 195 -11.37 -29.48 16.02
C GLY A 195 -11.23 -28.44 14.91
N LEU A 196 -12.36 -28.02 14.32
CA LEU A 196 -12.46 -26.96 13.35
C LEU A 196 -12.90 -25.69 14.06
N LEU A 197 -12.01 -24.69 14.09
CA LEU A 197 -12.29 -23.38 14.68
C LEU A 197 -12.17 -22.32 13.59
N PRO A 198 -13.28 -21.79 13.07
CA PRO A 198 -13.25 -20.75 12.05
C PRO A 198 -12.93 -19.39 12.65
N TYR A 199 -12.00 -18.67 12.03
CA TYR A 199 -11.66 -17.28 12.36
C TYR A 199 -12.20 -16.34 11.29
N ARG A 200 -12.61 -15.15 11.69
CA ARG A 200 -13.04 -14.08 10.80
C ARG A 200 -12.45 -12.74 11.20
N ARG A 201 -12.46 -11.80 10.30
CA ARG A 201 -12.14 -10.41 10.57
C ARG A 201 -13.35 -9.69 11.16
N ASN A 202 -13.12 -8.53 11.77
CA ASN A 202 -14.16 -7.63 12.21
C ASN A 202 -15.01 -7.11 11.03
N ALA A 203 -16.19 -6.59 11.31
CA ALA A 203 -17.17 -6.15 10.30
C ALA A 203 -16.65 -5.04 9.38
N ASP A 204 -15.75 -4.17 9.88
CA ASP A 204 -15.17 -3.05 9.11
C ASP A 204 -14.08 -3.48 8.13
N SER A 205 -13.74 -4.77 8.09
CA SER A 205 -12.67 -5.30 7.23
C SER A 205 -13.19 -5.59 5.82
N GLY A 206 -12.43 -5.16 4.80
CA GLY A 206 -12.70 -5.51 3.40
C GLY A 206 -12.78 -7.02 3.17
N SER A 207 -11.95 -7.84 3.84
CA SER A 207 -12.03 -9.30 3.77
C SER A 207 -13.35 -9.85 4.34
N HIS A 208 -13.91 -9.21 5.37
CA HIS A 208 -15.22 -9.58 5.90
C HIS A 208 -16.32 -9.28 4.87
N ALA A 209 -16.32 -8.09 4.28
CA ALA A 209 -17.27 -7.70 3.24
C ALA A 209 -17.18 -8.61 2.00
N LEU A 210 -15.97 -8.95 1.55
CA LEU A 210 -15.74 -9.90 0.45
C LEU A 210 -16.29 -11.29 0.78
N MET A 211 -16.10 -11.76 2.03
CA MET A 211 -16.64 -13.03 2.49
C MET A 211 -18.17 -13.05 2.39
N GLU A 212 -18.85 -12.04 2.91
CA GLU A 212 -20.31 -11.93 2.84
C GLU A 212 -20.82 -11.82 1.40
N GLN A 213 -20.15 -11.01 0.57
CA GLN A 213 -20.58 -10.77 -0.79
C GLN A 213 -20.42 -11.99 -1.70
N TYR A 214 -19.27 -12.66 -1.67
CA TYR A 214 -18.93 -13.69 -2.64
C TYR A 214 -19.14 -15.12 -2.16
N PHE A 215 -19.06 -15.37 -0.87
CA PHE A 215 -19.17 -16.72 -0.33
C PHE A 215 -20.49 -16.99 0.37
N LEU A 216 -21.10 -15.99 0.97
CA LEU A 216 -22.30 -16.14 1.78
C LEU A 216 -23.61 -15.73 1.09
N GLU A 217 -23.53 -15.30 -0.18
CA GLU A 217 -24.71 -14.90 -0.98
C GLU A 217 -25.63 -13.87 -0.28
N GLY A 218 -25.02 -12.93 0.44
CA GLY A 218 -25.71 -11.95 1.25
C GLY A 218 -26.13 -12.45 2.65
N GLY A 219 -25.80 -13.70 2.99
CA GLY A 219 -25.91 -14.20 4.36
C GLY A 219 -24.88 -13.54 5.28
N LYS A 220 -25.27 -13.26 6.51
CA LYS A 220 -24.35 -12.68 7.50
C LYS A 220 -23.59 -13.78 8.24
N LEU A 221 -22.34 -13.47 8.60
CA LEU A 221 -21.54 -14.33 9.46
C LEU A 221 -22.20 -14.48 10.82
N SER A 222 -22.59 -15.70 11.19
CA SER A 222 -23.28 -15.98 12.46
C SER A 222 -22.35 -16.16 13.65
N LEU A 223 -21.05 -16.34 13.39
CA LEU A 223 -20.05 -16.61 14.44
C LEU A 223 -19.66 -15.32 15.14
N SER A 224 -19.57 -15.36 16.48
CA SER A 224 -18.95 -14.30 17.25
C SER A 224 -17.45 -14.18 16.88
N PRO A 225 -16.89 -12.96 16.93
CA PRO A 225 -15.48 -12.76 16.65
C PRO A 225 -14.59 -13.45 17.67
#